data_2e8b52062388f17137047d0e6833a8ab
#
_entry.id   2e8b52062388f17137047d0e6833a8ab
#
_cell.length_a   1.000
_cell.length_b   1.000
_cell.length_c   1.000
_cell.angle_alpha   90.00
_cell.angle_beta   90.00
_cell.angle_gamma   90.00
#
_symmetry.space_group_name_H-M   'P 1'
#
loop_
_entity.id
_entity.type
_entity.pdbx_description
1 polymer ?
#
loop_
_entity_poly.entity_id
_entity_poly.type
_entity_poly.pdbx_seq_one_letter_code
_entity_poly.pdbx_strand_id
1 'polypeptide(L)'
;FWSDGDCYKFLEGCLYVYQNTNDPKVLEIVEKYTKLIPLNQEKDGYLNTQVTLTDIGRWTDMEHHELYNAGHFFTLAAAHYDITGQDYLIKIARKFSDYLYGVFHTYPKELANFGFNPSQIMGLYDLYRVTENPKDIELAEIFVNMRGSSGNGTDQNQTRTLLREETKAVGHAVTSTYLYSGSIDVYSETGEKALLEANKRIWNDLISKRIYITGGVCPTFIGFSENGDRTYEAHGTEYELPNKIAYNESCANIGAAMWAMRMLETTEDTQYGDWAEQIMYNAGISGSNLSLTRYFYSNPLSYRKEKQIPFVVNDEKELNIQYKHKSSRRWHTFDCWCCPPQLFRTMAGIGRWVYGQNEDTIYVNLFTKCNYVTEDTEIVMTTKYPWEDTIVLDICKAQQQKVKIRIPAWCKNPSVNGESVEPGYYETIVSTGDSIIVKLPMKAVFMQANPNVEQDRGMLAVKRGPVIFCAEGIDNEYKLDELYINPSGEVKEKYDEKLLDGVVLLEVPGKYRKQQEQLYYEYQFAESDTTIKMIPYYAWANREESDMSIWFPMV
;
A
#
# COMPACT_ATOMS: atom_id res chain seq x y z
N PHE A 1 19.10 10.75 5.35
CA PHE A 1 19.71 9.75 4.45
C PHE A 1 18.81 9.41 3.25
N TRP A 2 17.49 9.40 3.42
CA TRP A 2 16.48 9.07 2.41
C TRP A 2 15.93 10.28 1.65
N SER A 3 16.41 11.48 1.92
CA SER A 3 15.82 12.74 1.41
C SER A 3 15.82 12.86 -0.11
N ASP A 4 16.86 12.34 -0.78
CA ASP A 4 16.90 12.33 -2.24
C ASP A 4 15.75 11.48 -2.80
N GLY A 5 15.55 10.26 -2.27
CA GLY A 5 14.46 9.38 -2.66
C GLY A 5 13.09 9.99 -2.42
N ASP A 6 12.90 10.72 -1.32
CA ASP A 6 11.64 11.41 -1.05
C ASP A 6 11.38 12.55 -2.03
N CYS A 7 12.43 13.29 -2.41
CA CYS A 7 12.33 14.29 -3.47
C CYS A 7 11.96 13.65 -4.82
N TYR A 8 12.59 12.53 -5.17
CA TYR A 8 12.31 11.81 -6.42
C TYR A 8 10.88 11.28 -6.47
N LYS A 9 10.36 10.71 -5.38
CA LYS A 9 8.95 10.29 -5.28
C LYS A 9 7.98 11.46 -5.43
N PHE A 10 8.30 12.61 -4.83
CA PHE A 10 7.49 13.81 -4.98
C PHE A 10 7.43 14.28 -6.44
N LEU A 11 8.56 14.34 -7.13
CA LEU A 11 8.65 14.72 -8.54
C LEU A 11 7.93 13.73 -9.46
N GLU A 12 8.03 12.43 -9.17
CA GLU A 12 7.27 11.38 -9.84
C GLU A 12 5.76 11.61 -9.69
N GLY A 13 5.29 11.91 -8.48
CA GLY A 13 3.88 12.28 -8.25
C GLY A 13 3.44 13.51 -9.03
N CYS A 14 4.29 14.54 -9.11
CA CYS A 14 4.03 15.72 -9.93
C CYS A 14 3.91 15.36 -11.42
N LEU A 15 4.74 14.46 -11.94
CA LEU A 15 4.65 13.99 -13.32
C LEU A 15 3.29 13.30 -13.59
N TYR A 16 2.80 12.48 -12.67
CA TYR A 16 1.49 11.84 -12.81
C TYR A 16 0.34 12.87 -12.73
N VAL A 17 0.46 13.89 -11.88
CA VAL A 17 -0.51 15.01 -11.89
C VAL A 17 -0.47 15.74 -13.23
N TYR A 18 0.72 16.03 -13.77
CA TYR A 18 0.85 16.66 -15.07
C TYR A 18 0.24 15.79 -16.18
N GLN A 19 0.52 14.49 -16.21
CA GLN A 19 -0.05 13.54 -17.15
C GLN A 19 -1.59 13.58 -17.17
N ASN A 20 -2.21 13.69 -15.98
CA ASN A 20 -3.66 13.69 -15.83
C ASN A 20 -4.31 15.04 -16.11
N THR A 21 -3.60 16.16 -15.92
CA THR A 21 -4.18 17.52 -15.94
C THR A 21 -3.68 18.39 -17.07
N ASN A 22 -2.52 18.09 -17.64
CA ASN A 22 -1.75 18.92 -18.56
C ASN A 22 -1.47 20.33 -18.01
N ASP A 23 -1.43 20.53 -16.67
CA ASP A 23 -1.14 21.83 -16.07
C ASP A 23 0.37 22.18 -16.19
N PRO A 24 0.75 23.19 -16.99
CA PRO A 24 2.14 23.54 -17.20
C PRO A 24 2.87 23.99 -15.92
N LYS A 25 2.15 24.49 -14.91
CA LYS A 25 2.74 24.90 -13.63
C LYS A 25 3.32 23.70 -12.87
N VAL A 26 2.67 22.54 -13.00
CA VAL A 26 3.18 21.29 -12.39
C VAL A 26 4.46 20.86 -13.08
N LEU A 27 4.50 20.92 -14.41
CA LEU A 27 5.71 20.60 -15.18
C LEU A 27 6.86 21.57 -14.86
N GLU A 28 6.58 22.87 -14.69
CA GLU A 28 7.58 23.87 -14.27
C GLU A 28 8.24 23.49 -12.93
N ILE A 29 7.47 22.97 -11.97
CA ILE A 29 8.00 22.46 -10.69
C ILE A 29 8.95 21.29 -10.95
N VAL A 30 8.53 20.30 -11.74
CA VAL A 30 9.36 19.14 -12.08
C VAL A 30 10.66 19.60 -12.74
N GLU A 31 10.60 20.41 -13.78
CA GLU A 31 11.77 20.90 -14.49
C GLU A 31 12.72 21.73 -13.62
N LYS A 32 12.18 22.53 -12.71
CA LYS A 32 12.99 23.32 -11.77
C LYS A 32 13.91 22.45 -10.92
N TYR A 33 13.38 21.35 -10.37
CA TYR A 33 14.15 20.50 -9.46
C TYR A 33 14.96 19.43 -10.20
N THR A 34 14.46 18.87 -11.27
CA THR A 34 15.19 17.85 -12.04
C THR A 34 16.44 18.42 -12.70
N LYS A 35 16.47 19.72 -13.04
CA LYS A 35 17.68 20.41 -13.54
C LYS A 35 18.81 20.53 -12.51
N LEU A 36 18.52 20.35 -11.21
CA LEU A 36 19.52 20.35 -10.15
C LEU A 36 20.19 18.97 -9.97
N ILE A 37 19.53 17.90 -10.35
CA ILE A 37 20.04 16.52 -10.17
C ILE A 37 21.42 16.31 -10.83
N PRO A 38 21.62 16.68 -12.11
CA PRO A 38 22.92 16.50 -12.78
C PRO A 38 24.09 17.20 -12.09
N LEU A 39 23.81 18.28 -11.34
CA LEU A 39 24.85 19.05 -10.66
C LEU A 39 25.48 18.29 -9.48
N ASN A 40 24.78 17.26 -8.98
CA ASN A 40 25.22 16.42 -7.88
C ASN A 40 25.81 15.07 -8.34
N GLN A 41 25.72 14.75 -9.65
CA GLN A 41 26.30 13.51 -10.15
C GLN A 41 27.82 13.63 -10.26
N GLU A 42 28.53 12.71 -9.63
CA GLU A 42 29.99 12.65 -9.68
C GLU A 42 30.51 12.19 -11.06
N LYS A 43 31.80 12.40 -11.31
CA LYS A 43 32.39 12.10 -12.63
C LYS A 43 32.31 10.63 -13.00
N ASP A 44 32.34 9.74 -12.02
CA ASP A 44 32.22 8.29 -12.19
C ASP A 44 30.77 7.81 -12.33
N GLY A 45 29.80 8.71 -12.20
CA GLY A 45 28.38 8.41 -12.35
C GLY A 45 27.62 8.25 -11.04
N TYR A 46 28.29 8.21 -9.88
CA TYR A 46 27.64 8.12 -8.57
C TYR A 46 26.75 9.32 -8.30
N LEU A 47 25.59 9.07 -7.67
CA LEU A 47 24.60 10.11 -7.35
C LEU A 47 23.97 9.84 -5.97
N ASN A 48 24.35 10.65 -4.98
CA ASN A 48 23.71 10.70 -3.65
C ASN A 48 24.17 11.99 -2.96
N THR A 49 23.24 12.91 -2.67
CA THR A 49 23.61 14.24 -2.14
C THR A 49 24.20 14.15 -0.77
N GLN A 50 23.73 13.26 0.10
CA GLN A 50 24.23 13.12 1.45
C GLN A 50 25.68 12.67 1.50
N VAL A 51 26.04 11.65 0.71
CA VAL A 51 27.41 11.15 0.63
C VAL A 51 28.32 12.19 -0.01
N THR A 52 27.87 12.82 -1.08
CA THR A 52 28.66 13.82 -1.82
C THR A 52 28.92 15.11 -1.04
N LEU A 53 27.96 15.53 -0.18
CA LEU A 53 28.04 16.78 0.58
C LEU A 53 28.56 16.61 2.01
N THR A 54 28.96 15.41 2.41
CA THR A 54 29.48 15.10 3.74
C THR A 54 30.76 14.28 3.65
N ASP A 55 31.42 14.03 4.78
CA ASP A 55 32.61 13.16 4.88
C ASP A 55 32.25 11.67 4.99
N ILE A 56 30.99 11.28 4.70
CA ILE A 56 30.55 9.90 4.75
C ILE A 56 31.07 9.15 3.51
N GLY A 57 31.71 8.02 3.72
CA GLY A 57 32.16 7.16 2.63
C GLY A 57 30.97 6.41 1.98
N ARG A 58 31.08 6.11 0.68
CA ARG A 58 30.11 5.27 -0.04
C ARG A 58 30.11 3.85 0.51
N TRP A 59 28.93 3.22 0.58
CA TRP A 59 28.75 1.81 0.98
C TRP A 59 29.28 1.49 2.39
N THR A 60 29.29 2.47 3.29
CA THR A 60 29.78 2.29 4.68
C THR A 60 28.69 1.81 5.63
N ASP A 61 27.45 2.17 5.38
CA ASP A 61 26.29 1.77 6.18
C ASP A 61 25.05 1.60 5.28
N MET A 62 24.36 0.46 5.40
CA MET A 62 23.17 0.19 4.61
C MET A 62 22.01 1.16 4.92
N GLU A 63 21.98 1.70 6.15
CA GLU A 63 20.94 2.66 6.57
C GLU A 63 21.16 4.07 5.98
N HIS A 64 22.26 4.32 5.28
CA HIS A 64 22.43 5.52 4.47
C HIS A 64 21.54 5.57 3.22
N HIS A 65 20.74 4.55 2.97
CA HIS A 65 19.71 4.52 1.94
C HIS A 65 20.21 4.80 0.51
N GLU A 66 21.52 4.53 0.23
CA GLU A 66 22.09 4.83 -1.08
C GLU A 66 21.34 4.13 -2.23
N LEU A 67 21.05 2.82 -2.08
CA LEU A 67 20.31 2.06 -3.07
C LEU A 67 18.81 2.42 -3.12
N TYR A 68 18.22 2.82 -1.98
CA TYR A 68 16.88 3.36 -1.95
C TYR A 68 16.74 4.63 -2.79
N ASN A 69 17.67 5.57 -2.61
CA ASN A 69 17.69 6.81 -3.38
C ASN A 69 17.91 6.53 -4.88
N ALA A 70 18.83 5.60 -5.21
CA ALA A 70 19.08 5.19 -6.59
C ALA A 70 17.82 4.66 -7.27
N GLY A 71 17.08 3.76 -6.60
CA GLY A 71 15.87 3.17 -7.16
C GLY A 71 14.79 4.20 -7.47
N HIS A 72 14.50 5.09 -6.53
CA HIS A 72 13.51 6.15 -6.76
C HIS A 72 13.95 7.13 -7.85
N PHE A 73 15.26 7.34 -8.01
CA PHE A 73 15.76 8.14 -9.13
C PHE A 73 15.54 7.45 -10.48
N PHE A 74 15.79 6.15 -10.59
CA PHE A 74 15.54 5.39 -11.82
C PHE A 74 14.08 5.40 -12.22
N THR A 75 13.17 5.19 -11.26
CA THR A 75 11.72 5.29 -11.49
C THR A 75 11.32 6.71 -11.94
N LEU A 76 11.84 7.76 -11.29
CA LEU A 76 11.60 9.15 -11.72
C LEU A 76 12.10 9.39 -13.16
N ALA A 77 13.30 8.92 -13.50
CA ALA A 77 13.88 9.13 -14.84
C ALA A 77 13.04 8.43 -15.92
N ALA A 78 12.59 7.21 -15.66
CA ALA A 78 11.70 6.48 -16.55
C ALA A 78 10.34 7.20 -16.73
N ALA A 79 9.68 7.57 -15.62
CA ALA A 79 8.41 8.29 -15.66
C ALA A 79 8.53 9.65 -16.37
N HIS A 80 9.64 10.36 -16.17
CA HIS A 80 9.89 11.63 -16.84
C HIS A 80 10.01 11.45 -18.35
N TYR A 81 10.73 10.43 -18.81
CA TYR A 81 10.86 10.12 -20.22
C TYR A 81 9.53 9.71 -20.85
N ASP A 82 8.79 8.81 -20.20
CA ASP A 82 7.48 8.33 -20.68
C ASP A 82 6.47 9.48 -20.86
N ILE A 83 6.48 10.46 -19.94
CA ILE A 83 5.48 11.53 -19.92
C ILE A 83 5.90 12.73 -20.77
N THR A 84 7.19 13.05 -20.81
CA THR A 84 7.67 14.28 -21.47
C THR A 84 8.42 14.03 -22.79
N GLY A 85 8.87 12.81 -23.05
CA GLY A 85 9.76 12.46 -24.16
C GLY A 85 11.21 12.98 -24.01
N GLN A 86 11.55 13.64 -22.90
CA GLN A 86 12.87 14.22 -22.67
C GLN A 86 13.82 13.20 -22.04
N ASP A 87 15.00 12.98 -22.66
CA ASP A 87 15.93 11.89 -22.30
C ASP A 87 17.07 12.30 -21.35
N TYR A 88 17.11 13.55 -20.88
CA TYR A 88 18.27 14.02 -20.10
C TYR A 88 18.42 13.31 -18.75
N LEU A 89 17.31 12.97 -18.06
CA LEU A 89 17.35 12.18 -16.82
C LEU A 89 17.74 10.72 -17.11
N ILE A 90 17.33 10.17 -18.24
CA ILE A 90 17.76 8.82 -18.68
C ILE A 90 19.30 8.78 -18.84
N LYS A 91 19.91 9.82 -19.41
CA LYS A 91 21.38 9.88 -19.56
C LYS A 91 22.10 9.88 -18.21
N ILE A 92 21.54 10.53 -17.20
CA ILE A 92 22.07 10.55 -15.83
C ILE A 92 21.87 9.19 -15.17
N ALA A 93 20.66 8.61 -15.30
CA ALA A 93 20.31 7.30 -14.77
C ALA A 93 21.20 6.20 -15.34
N ARG A 94 21.50 6.25 -16.63
CA ARG A 94 22.42 5.33 -17.30
C ARG A 94 23.83 5.35 -16.70
N LYS A 95 24.40 6.54 -16.49
CA LYS A 95 25.72 6.65 -15.85
C LYS A 95 25.70 6.11 -14.42
N PHE A 96 24.62 6.32 -13.70
CA PHE A 96 24.49 5.82 -12.32
C PHE A 96 24.30 4.29 -12.33
N SER A 97 23.48 3.74 -13.22
CA SER A 97 23.33 2.29 -13.40
C SER A 97 24.65 1.63 -13.79
N ASP A 98 25.40 2.21 -14.75
CA ASP A 98 26.73 1.70 -15.14
C ASP A 98 27.73 1.73 -13.96
N TYR A 99 27.70 2.78 -13.12
CA TYR A 99 28.49 2.84 -11.90
C TYR A 99 28.11 1.71 -10.92
N LEU A 100 26.82 1.54 -10.64
CA LEU A 100 26.33 0.46 -9.76
C LEU A 100 26.69 -0.93 -10.32
N TYR A 101 26.55 -1.13 -11.63
CA TYR A 101 26.96 -2.36 -12.28
C TYR A 101 28.47 -2.61 -12.07
N GLY A 102 29.31 -1.58 -12.20
CA GLY A 102 30.74 -1.67 -11.90
C GLY A 102 31.05 -2.12 -10.47
N VAL A 103 30.23 -1.71 -9.49
CA VAL A 103 30.38 -2.10 -8.08
C VAL A 103 29.89 -3.51 -7.80
N PHE A 104 28.71 -3.87 -8.31
CA PHE A 104 27.98 -5.05 -7.87
C PHE A 104 28.08 -6.28 -8.76
N HIS A 105 28.52 -6.15 -10.02
CA HIS A 105 28.59 -7.27 -10.97
C HIS A 105 29.54 -8.41 -10.53
N THR A 106 30.49 -8.12 -9.64
CA THR A 106 31.41 -9.12 -9.11
C THR A 106 30.89 -9.84 -7.86
N TYR A 107 29.66 -9.55 -7.44
CA TYR A 107 29.05 -10.08 -6.22
C TYR A 107 29.91 -9.83 -4.96
N PRO A 108 30.25 -8.60 -4.61
CA PRO A 108 31.11 -8.31 -3.46
C PRO A 108 30.44 -8.81 -2.17
N LYS A 109 31.09 -9.75 -1.48
CA LYS A 109 30.52 -10.44 -0.30
C LYS A 109 30.22 -9.46 0.85
N GLU A 110 31.03 -8.44 1.01
CA GLU A 110 30.88 -7.39 2.01
C GLU A 110 29.62 -6.53 1.79
N LEU A 111 29.11 -6.49 0.56
CA LEU A 111 27.90 -5.75 0.19
C LEU A 111 26.68 -6.67 -0.04
N ALA A 112 26.78 -7.97 0.24
CA ALA A 112 25.72 -8.93 -0.05
C ALA A 112 24.40 -8.62 0.66
N ASN A 113 24.46 -8.02 1.85
CA ASN A 113 23.28 -7.61 2.62
C ASN A 113 22.99 -6.11 2.50
N PHE A 114 23.72 -5.39 1.65
CA PHE A 114 23.54 -3.96 1.47
C PHE A 114 22.23 -3.66 0.72
N GLY A 115 21.54 -2.62 1.14
CA GLY A 115 20.29 -2.20 0.51
C GLY A 115 19.09 -2.30 1.45
N PHE A 116 19.01 -1.38 2.40
CA PHE A 116 17.79 -1.12 3.16
C PHE A 116 16.74 -0.50 2.24
N ASN A 117 15.49 -0.97 2.30
CA ASN A 117 14.41 -0.58 1.39
C ASN A 117 14.82 -0.65 -0.10
N PRO A 118 14.94 -1.86 -0.68
CA PRO A 118 15.60 -2.10 -1.96
C PRO A 118 14.78 -1.66 -3.19
N SER A 119 14.45 -0.37 -3.28
CA SER A 119 13.74 0.22 -4.42
C SER A 119 14.52 0.13 -5.72
N GLN A 120 15.86 -0.02 -5.66
CA GLN A 120 16.71 -0.10 -6.85
C GLN A 120 16.35 -1.27 -7.76
N ILE A 121 15.79 -2.36 -7.23
CA ILE A 121 15.39 -3.51 -8.06
C ILE A 121 14.25 -3.09 -8.98
N MET A 122 13.18 -2.50 -8.42
CA MET A 122 12.05 -1.96 -9.19
C MET A 122 12.50 -0.83 -10.13
N GLY A 123 13.31 0.11 -9.62
CA GLY A 123 13.77 1.26 -10.41
C GLY A 123 14.64 0.86 -11.60
N LEU A 124 15.47 -0.18 -11.48
CA LEU A 124 16.24 -0.73 -12.60
C LEU A 124 15.33 -1.38 -13.64
N TYR A 125 14.27 -2.04 -13.21
CA TYR A 125 13.25 -2.57 -14.11
C TYR A 125 12.52 -1.43 -14.87
N ASP A 126 12.11 -0.37 -14.17
CA ASP A 126 11.53 0.81 -14.80
C ASP A 126 12.48 1.44 -15.83
N LEU A 127 13.78 1.54 -15.50
CA LEU A 127 14.80 2.04 -16.40
C LEU A 127 14.98 1.12 -17.62
N TYR A 128 15.01 -0.20 -17.40
CA TYR A 128 15.10 -1.21 -18.47
C TYR A 128 13.94 -1.08 -19.46
N ARG A 129 12.72 -0.92 -18.99
CA ARG A 129 11.53 -0.80 -19.84
C ARG A 129 11.60 0.37 -20.84
N VAL A 130 12.29 1.44 -20.51
CA VAL A 130 12.42 2.63 -21.38
C VAL A 130 13.73 2.67 -22.16
N THR A 131 14.74 1.91 -21.74
CA THR A 131 16.07 1.92 -22.36
C THR A 131 16.41 0.64 -23.12
N GLU A 132 15.72 -0.45 -22.83
CA GLU A 132 15.98 -1.82 -23.31
C GLU A 132 17.43 -2.27 -23.07
N ASN A 133 18.12 -1.68 -22.07
CA ASN A 133 19.49 -2.06 -21.76
C ASN A 133 19.55 -3.30 -20.87
N PRO A 134 20.05 -4.45 -21.36
CA PRO A 134 20.03 -5.71 -20.61
C PRO A 134 20.85 -5.66 -19.32
N LYS A 135 21.82 -4.76 -19.17
CA LYS A 135 22.57 -4.60 -17.92
C LYS A 135 21.69 -4.13 -16.76
N ASP A 136 20.62 -3.39 -17.03
CA ASP A 136 19.75 -2.87 -15.97
C ASP A 136 18.96 -4.03 -15.32
N ILE A 137 18.43 -4.96 -16.13
CA ILE A 137 17.73 -6.13 -15.59
C ILE A 137 18.73 -7.15 -14.99
N GLU A 138 19.91 -7.32 -15.58
CA GLU A 138 20.98 -8.13 -14.99
C GLU A 138 21.38 -7.61 -13.61
N LEU A 139 21.55 -6.28 -13.46
CA LEU A 139 21.86 -5.67 -12.16
C LEU A 139 20.73 -5.85 -11.16
N ALA A 140 19.47 -5.75 -11.57
CA ALA A 140 18.31 -6.04 -10.70
C ALA A 140 18.34 -7.49 -10.21
N GLU A 141 18.64 -8.44 -11.09
CA GLU A 141 18.82 -9.86 -10.74
C GLU A 141 20.00 -10.08 -9.77
N ILE A 142 21.13 -9.39 -9.98
CA ILE A 142 22.28 -9.43 -9.06
C ILE A 142 21.85 -9.02 -7.64
N PHE A 143 21.08 -7.94 -7.49
CA PHE A 143 20.59 -7.52 -6.17
C PHE A 143 19.67 -8.55 -5.51
N VAL A 144 18.80 -9.21 -6.27
CA VAL A 144 17.98 -10.32 -5.76
C VAL A 144 18.85 -11.50 -5.33
N ASN A 145 19.85 -11.85 -6.11
CA ASN A 145 20.75 -12.99 -5.86
C ASN A 145 21.69 -12.77 -4.68
N MET A 146 22.15 -11.53 -4.48
CA MET A 146 23.06 -11.19 -3.38
C MET A 146 22.37 -11.24 -2.02
N ARG A 147 21.09 -10.88 -1.95
CA ARG A 147 20.37 -10.79 -0.68
C ARG A 147 20.25 -12.16 -0.02
N GLY A 148 20.72 -12.28 1.22
CA GLY A 148 20.76 -13.52 1.96
C GLY A 148 21.94 -14.46 1.63
N SER A 149 22.80 -14.09 0.68
CA SER A 149 23.92 -14.95 0.24
C SER A 149 25.12 -14.96 1.19
N SER A 150 25.20 -14.01 2.13
CA SER A 150 26.35 -13.90 3.06
C SER A 150 26.38 -14.97 4.16
N GLY A 151 25.24 -15.58 4.47
CA GLY A 151 25.07 -16.52 5.58
C GLY A 151 25.05 -15.90 6.99
N ASN A 152 25.27 -14.58 7.12
CA ASN A 152 25.28 -13.84 8.38
C ASN A 152 24.17 -12.79 8.48
N GLY A 153 23.08 -13.00 7.75
CA GLY A 153 21.97 -12.07 7.70
C GLY A 153 20.99 -12.21 8.86
N THR A 154 20.04 -11.29 8.91
CA THR A 154 18.94 -11.23 9.87
C THR A 154 17.60 -11.19 9.16
N ASP A 155 16.53 -11.48 9.88
CA ASP A 155 15.17 -11.32 9.37
C ASP A 155 14.81 -9.85 9.14
N GLN A 156 15.39 -8.92 9.91
CA GLN A 156 15.11 -7.48 9.81
C GLN A 156 15.17 -6.96 8.37
N ASN A 157 16.16 -7.37 7.60
CA ASN A 157 16.37 -6.92 6.22
C ASN A 157 16.20 -8.05 5.19
N GLN A 158 15.51 -9.13 5.51
CA GLN A 158 15.33 -10.31 4.65
C GLN A 158 16.69 -10.85 4.13
N THR A 159 17.70 -10.90 5.01
CA THR A 159 19.07 -11.31 4.65
C THR A 159 19.49 -12.63 5.30
N ARG A 160 18.61 -13.28 6.08
CA ARG A 160 18.86 -14.59 6.69
C ARG A 160 18.75 -15.73 5.68
N THR A 161 17.73 -15.67 4.84
CA THR A 161 17.35 -16.72 3.89
C THR A 161 17.38 -16.16 2.47
N LEU A 162 17.84 -16.95 1.51
CA LEU A 162 17.72 -16.59 0.10
C LEU A 162 16.25 -16.46 -0.27
N LEU A 163 15.90 -15.45 -1.06
CA LEU A 163 14.49 -15.19 -1.40
C LEU A 163 13.78 -16.42 -1.99
N ARG A 164 14.49 -17.20 -2.82
CA ARG A 164 13.95 -18.42 -3.45
C ARG A 164 13.58 -19.52 -2.44
N GLU A 165 14.18 -19.48 -1.28
CA GLU A 165 13.96 -20.45 -0.19
C GLU A 165 13.03 -19.90 0.89
N GLU A 166 12.75 -18.58 0.87
CA GLU A 166 11.91 -17.92 1.87
C GLU A 166 10.45 -18.39 1.75
N THR A 167 9.83 -18.56 2.91
CA THR A 167 8.45 -19.07 3.02
C THR A 167 7.50 -18.14 3.75
N LYS A 168 8.03 -17.08 4.36
CA LYS A 168 7.29 -16.19 5.25
C LYS A 168 7.55 -14.73 4.91
N ALA A 169 6.57 -13.87 5.21
CA ALA A 169 6.80 -12.44 5.23
C ALA A 169 7.52 -12.05 6.53
N VAL A 170 8.79 -11.63 6.43
CA VAL A 170 9.64 -11.36 7.59
C VAL A 170 10.28 -9.97 7.55
N GLY A 171 10.64 -9.47 8.71
CA GLY A 171 11.44 -8.26 8.89
C GLY A 171 10.71 -6.97 8.50
N HIS A 172 11.49 -5.93 8.24
CA HIS A 172 10.98 -4.59 7.94
C HIS A 172 10.01 -4.60 6.76
N ALA A 173 8.80 -4.10 6.98
CA ALA A 173 7.68 -4.32 6.05
C ALA A 173 7.84 -3.55 4.72
N VAL A 174 8.43 -2.35 4.74
CA VAL A 174 8.74 -1.64 3.48
C VAL A 174 9.85 -2.35 2.72
N THR A 175 10.91 -2.77 3.41
CA THR A 175 12.04 -3.49 2.80
C THR A 175 11.56 -4.78 2.11
N SER A 176 10.72 -5.55 2.79
CA SER A 176 10.19 -6.82 2.28
C SER A 176 9.28 -6.61 1.06
N THR A 177 8.33 -5.69 1.15
CA THR A 177 7.38 -5.44 0.04
C THR A 177 8.07 -4.89 -1.21
N TYR A 178 9.13 -4.09 -1.04
CA TYR A 178 9.96 -3.62 -2.15
C TYR A 178 10.79 -4.74 -2.78
N LEU A 179 11.39 -5.61 -1.93
CA LEU A 179 12.11 -6.78 -2.41
C LEU A 179 11.19 -7.72 -3.20
N TYR A 180 10.01 -8.03 -2.67
CA TYR A 180 9.05 -8.92 -3.33
C TYR A 180 8.54 -8.31 -4.63
N SER A 181 8.19 -7.03 -4.65
CA SER A 181 7.81 -6.31 -5.87
C SER A 181 8.90 -6.39 -6.93
N GLY A 182 10.13 -6.01 -6.59
CA GLY A 182 11.25 -6.05 -7.53
C GLY A 182 11.61 -7.46 -8.01
N SER A 183 11.43 -8.48 -7.16
CA SER A 183 11.68 -9.86 -7.59
C SER A 183 10.65 -10.39 -8.59
N ILE A 184 9.41 -9.89 -8.55
CA ILE A 184 8.41 -10.17 -9.59
C ILE A 184 8.74 -9.43 -10.88
N ASP A 185 9.24 -8.18 -10.80
CA ASP A 185 9.75 -7.46 -11.98
C ASP A 185 10.89 -8.23 -12.65
N VAL A 186 11.84 -8.80 -11.88
CA VAL A 186 12.91 -9.68 -12.41
C VAL A 186 12.32 -10.97 -13.02
N TYR A 187 11.34 -11.59 -12.36
CA TYR A 187 10.67 -12.77 -12.89
C TYR A 187 10.00 -12.50 -14.25
N SER A 188 9.36 -11.35 -14.42
CA SER A 188 8.64 -11.01 -15.66
C SER A 188 9.56 -10.99 -16.88
N GLU A 189 10.83 -10.65 -16.70
CA GLU A 189 11.83 -10.61 -17.77
C GLU A 189 12.62 -11.94 -17.92
N THR A 190 12.95 -12.57 -16.79
CA THR A 190 13.81 -13.77 -16.81
C THR A 190 13.05 -15.07 -16.94
N GLY A 191 11.78 -15.10 -16.55
CA GLY A 191 10.96 -16.31 -16.48
C GLY A 191 11.39 -17.27 -15.39
N GLU A 192 12.19 -16.85 -14.40
CA GLU A 192 12.70 -17.71 -13.33
C GLU A 192 11.61 -18.13 -12.36
N LYS A 193 11.02 -19.30 -12.56
CA LYS A 193 9.88 -19.82 -11.80
C LYS A 193 10.10 -19.85 -10.29
N ALA A 194 11.35 -20.04 -9.81
CA ALA A 194 11.65 -20.08 -8.39
C ALA A 194 11.29 -18.74 -7.68
N LEU A 195 11.44 -17.61 -8.36
CA LEU A 195 11.05 -16.29 -7.83
C LEU A 195 9.52 -16.17 -7.70
N LEU A 196 8.77 -16.58 -8.72
CA LEU A 196 7.30 -16.57 -8.67
C LEU A 196 6.78 -17.48 -7.56
N GLU A 197 7.30 -18.69 -7.45
CA GLU A 197 6.85 -19.65 -6.43
C GLU A 197 7.22 -19.19 -5.01
N ALA A 198 8.35 -18.52 -4.82
CA ALA A 198 8.70 -17.89 -3.55
C ALA A 198 7.69 -16.79 -3.20
N ASN A 199 7.40 -15.89 -4.14
CA ASN A 199 6.43 -14.81 -3.95
C ASN A 199 5.03 -15.34 -3.62
N LYS A 200 4.56 -16.39 -4.29
CA LYS A 200 3.28 -17.05 -3.96
C LYS A 200 3.26 -17.61 -2.53
N ARG A 201 4.34 -18.28 -2.09
CA ARG A 201 4.42 -18.82 -0.72
C ARG A 201 4.42 -17.72 0.32
N ILE A 202 5.23 -16.68 0.12
CA ILE A 202 5.33 -15.54 1.04
C ILE A 202 4.01 -14.75 1.09
N TRP A 203 3.37 -14.56 -0.06
CA TRP A 203 2.05 -13.93 -0.13
C TRP A 203 1.00 -14.72 0.65
N ASN A 204 0.96 -16.04 0.48
CA ASN A 204 0.02 -16.88 1.21
C ASN A 204 0.26 -16.86 2.73
N ASP A 205 1.51 -16.81 3.18
CA ASP A 205 1.83 -16.60 4.60
C ASP A 205 1.31 -15.23 5.09
N LEU A 206 1.57 -14.16 4.32
CA LEU A 206 1.11 -12.82 4.66
C LEU A 206 -0.41 -12.75 4.83
N ILE A 207 -1.17 -13.15 3.81
CA ILE A 207 -2.63 -13.00 3.81
C ILE A 207 -3.35 -13.94 4.77
N SER A 208 -2.75 -15.07 5.12
CA SER A 208 -3.36 -16.04 6.02
C SER A 208 -3.07 -15.79 7.50
N LYS A 209 -2.01 -15.02 7.84
CA LYS A 209 -1.50 -14.96 9.21
C LYS A 209 -1.01 -13.59 9.69
N ARG A 210 -0.70 -12.64 8.80
CA ARG A 210 0.07 -11.43 9.15
C ARG A 210 -0.53 -10.12 8.64
N ILE A 211 -1.65 -10.15 7.94
CA ILE A 211 -2.30 -8.96 7.40
C ILE A 211 -3.53 -8.60 8.24
N TYR A 212 -3.72 -7.32 8.50
CA TYR A 212 -4.93 -6.82 9.13
C TYR A 212 -6.12 -6.82 8.18
N ILE A 213 -7.33 -6.80 8.74
CA ILE A 213 -8.57 -6.66 7.96
C ILE A 213 -8.56 -5.41 7.07
N THR A 214 -7.83 -4.36 7.47
CA THR A 214 -7.64 -3.13 6.70
C THR A 214 -6.60 -3.24 5.59
N GLY A 215 -5.92 -4.39 5.49
CA GLY A 215 -4.78 -4.58 4.60
C GLY A 215 -3.45 -4.02 5.11
N GLY A 216 -3.39 -3.61 6.38
CA GLY A 216 -2.14 -3.20 7.02
C GLY A 216 -1.22 -4.41 7.27
N VAL A 217 0.10 -4.21 7.11
CA VAL A 217 1.07 -5.33 7.09
C VAL A 217 2.20 -5.23 8.13
N CYS A 218 2.20 -4.18 8.95
CA CYS A 218 3.23 -3.92 9.95
C CYS A 218 2.60 -3.78 11.35
N PRO A 219 2.52 -4.86 12.15
CA PRO A 219 1.79 -4.84 13.42
C PRO A 219 2.47 -4.04 14.51
N THR A 220 3.80 -4.03 14.58
CA THR A 220 4.53 -3.39 15.68
C THR A 220 5.69 -2.55 15.20
N PHE A 221 6.01 -1.49 15.96
CA PHE A 221 7.20 -0.68 15.72
C PHE A 221 8.48 -1.43 16.13
N ILE A 222 8.50 -2.07 17.29
CA ILE A 222 9.62 -2.90 17.77
C ILE A 222 9.07 -4.25 18.19
N GLY A 223 9.72 -5.31 17.76
CA GLY A 223 9.36 -6.69 18.10
C GLY A 223 10.54 -7.64 17.91
N PHE A 224 10.22 -8.92 17.82
CA PHE A 224 11.16 -9.98 17.52
C PHE A 224 10.61 -10.85 16.41
N SER A 225 11.48 -11.32 15.51
CA SER A 225 11.12 -12.34 14.55
C SER A 225 11.01 -13.71 15.21
N GLU A 226 10.45 -14.68 14.49
CA GLU A 226 10.39 -16.07 14.96
C GLU A 226 11.77 -16.72 15.16
N ASN A 227 12.81 -16.18 14.51
CA ASN A 227 14.20 -16.58 14.70
C ASN A 227 14.92 -15.84 15.84
N GLY A 228 14.20 -14.97 16.58
CA GLY A 228 14.71 -14.22 17.70
C GLY A 228 15.52 -12.97 17.35
N ASP A 229 15.52 -12.52 16.10
CA ASP A 229 16.12 -11.25 15.74
C ASP A 229 15.23 -10.10 16.24
N ARG A 230 15.86 -9.07 16.84
CA ARG A 230 15.17 -7.82 17.11
C ARG A 230 14.80 -7.17 15.77
N THR A 231 13.53 -6.84 15.62
CA THR A 231 12.99 -6.23 14.41
C THR A 231 12.28 -4.92 14.75
N TYR A 232 12.24 -4.01 13.78
CA TYR A 232 11.48 -2.77 13.88
C TYR A 232 10.76 -2.49 12.57
N GLU A 233 9.59 -1.83 12.67
CA GLU A 233 8.72 -1.52 11.52
C GLU A 233 8.45 -2.75 10.65
N ALA A 234 8.19 -3.89 11.31
CA ALA A 234 8.31 -5.21 10.71
C ALA A 234 7.01 -6.01 10.74
N HIS A 235 6.96 -7.04 9.90
CA HIS A 235 5.97 -8.10 10.05
C HIS A 235 6.16 -8.76 11.42
N GLY A 236 5.03 -9.00 12.13
CA GLY A 236 5.02 -9.71 13.40
C GLY A 236 5.16 -11.23 13.23
N THR A 237 5.10 -11.93 14.34
CA THR A 237 4.93 -13.38 14.35
C THR A 237 3.54 -13.77 13.85
N GLU A 238 3.30 -15.07 13.61
CA GLU A 238 2.00 -15.54 13.12
C GLU A 238 0.86 -15.09 14.06
N TYR A 239 -0.19 -14.48 13.48
CA TYR A 239 -1.39 -13.99 14.18
C TYR A 239 -1.15 -12.86 15.20
N GLU A 240 0.03 -12.25 15.22
CA GLU A 240 0.34 -11.10 16.07
C GLU A 240 -0.18 -9.82 15.42
N LEU A 241 -1.45 -9.49 15.68
CA LEU A 241 -2.16 -8.37 15.06
C LEU A 241 -2.81 -7.46 16.13
N PRO A 242 -2.01 -6.75 16.94
CA PRO A 242 -2.53 -5.88 18.00
C PRO A 242 -3.22 -4.63 17.43
N ASN A 243 -4.40 -4.26 17.96
CA ASN A 243 -5.19 -3.15 17.44
C ASN A 243 -4.65 -1.76 17.84
N LYS A 244 -4.38 -1.55 19.13
CA LYS A 244 -3.96 -0.23 19.68
C LYS A 244 -2.54 0.15 19.28
N ILE A 245 -1.66 -0.83 19.20
CA ILE A 245 -0.25 -0.63 18.88
C ILE A 245 0.08 -0.97 17.43
N ALA A 246 -0.93 -1.26 16.63
CA ALA A 246 -0.74 -1.48 15.20
C ALA A 246 0.03 -0.32 14.59
N TYR A 247 1.23 -0.60 14.12
CA TYR A 247 2.07 0.42 13.50
C TYR A 247 1.56 0.75 12.10
N ASN A 248 1.39 -0.25 11.26
CA ASN A 248 0.80 -0.16 9.94
C ASN A 248 1.29 1.07 9.17
N GLU A 249 2.61 1.13 8.97
CA GLU A 249 3.24 2.23 8.26
C GLU A 249 2.62 2.43 6.89
N SER A 250 2.31 3.68 6.55
CA SER A 250 1.67 4.02 5.26
C SER A 250 2.50 3.55 4.06
N CYS A 251 3.85 3.64 4.13
CA CYS A 251 4.71 3.13 3.06
C CYS A 251 4.63 1.62 2.91
N ALA A 252 4.57 0.87 4.02
CA ALA A 252 4.47 -0.58 4.01
C ALA A 252 3.13 -1.06 3.42
N ASN A 253 2.03 -0.39 3.79
CA ASN A 253 0.70 -0.70 3.27
C ASN A 253 0.64 -0.49 1.75
N ILE A 254 1.16 0.65 1.27
CA ILE A 254 1.26 0.92 -0.18
C ILE A 254 2.22 -0.06 -0.86
N GLY A 255 3.34 -0.40 -0.23
CA GLY A 255 4.27 -1.40 -0.74
C GLY A 255 3.60 -2.77 -0.94
N ALA A 256 2.74 -3.19 -0.02
CA ALA A 256 1.95 -4.41 -0.16
C ALA A 256 0.96 -4.34 -1.34
N ALA A 257 0.31 -3.17 -1.56
CA ALA A 257 -0.55 -2.97 -2.72
C ALA A 257 0.26 -2.97 -4.04
N MET A 258 1.45 -2.37 -4.06
CA MET A 258 2.37 -2.41 -5.22
C MET A 258 2.78 -3.84 -5.57
N TRP A 259 3.09 -4.66 -4.55
CA TRP A 259 3.39 -6.07 -4.73
C TRP A 259 2.18 -6.86 -5.25
N ALA A 260 1.00 -6.64 -4.66
CA ALA A 260 -0.24 -7.25 -5.11
C ALA A 260 -0.54 -6.93 -6.59
N MET A 261 -0.41 -5.68 -7.01
CA MET A 261 -0.64 -5.30 -8.41
C MET A 261 0.33 -6.00 -9.37
N ARG A 262 1.62 -6.09 -9.03
CA ARG A 262 2.60 -6.84 -9.83
C ARG A 262 2.28 -8.33 -9.93
N MET A 263 1.84 -8.92 -8.82
CA MET A 263 1.39 -10.31 -8.84
C MET A 263 0.13 -10.50 -9.71
N LEU A 264 -0.81 -9.55 -9.67
CA LEU A 264 -2.00 -9.56 -10.54
C LEU A 264 -1.60 -9.50 -12.03
N GLU A 265 -0.75 -8.53 -12.39
CA GLU A 265 -0.29 -8.33 -13.78
C GLU A 265 0.49 -9.53 -14.29
N THR A 266 1.25 -10.19 -13.43
CA THR A 266 2.09 -11.33 -13.78
C THR A 266 1.31 -12.65 -13.89
N THR A 267 0.30 -12.84 -13.04
CA THR A 267 -0.38 -14.14 -12.89
C THR A 267 -1.82 -14.15 -13.41
N GLU A 268 -2.41 -13.00 -13.62
CA GLU A 268 -3.85 -12.80 -13.89
C GLU A 268 -4.77 -13.39 -12.78
N ASP A 269 -4.23 -13.72 -11.61
CA ASP A 269 -5.02 -14.22 -10.48
C ASP A 269 -5.65 -13.05 -9.73
N THR A 270 -6.96 -12.92 -9.84
CA THR A 270 -7.73 -11.77 -9.33
C THR A 270 -7.71 -11.63 -7.80
N GLN A 271 -7.29 -12.65 -7.04
CA GLN A 271 -7.11 -12.52 -5.60
C GLN A 271 -6.15 -11.38 -5.22
N TYR A 272 -5.11 -11.17 -6.03
CA TYR A 272 -4.16 -10.08 -5.80
C TYR A 272 -4.82 -8.71 -6.02
N GLY A 273 -5.68 -8.60 -7.03
CA GLY A 273 -6.48 -7.39 -7.28
C GLY A 273 -7.46 -7.10 -6.14
N ASP A 274 -8.06 -8.13 -5.55
CA ASP A 274 -8.96 -8.00 -4.40
C ASP A 274 -8.22 -7.46 -3.17
N TRP A 275 -7.00 -7.93 -2.92
CA TRP A 275 -6.17 -7.41 -1.83
C TRP A 275 -5.65 -6.00 -2.12
N ALA A 276 -5.20 -5.70 -3.35
CA ALA A 276 -4.80 -4.35 -3.72
C ALA A 276 -5.94 -3.35 -3.50
N GLU A 277 -7.16 -3.70 -3.91
CA GLU A 277 -8.36 -2.91 -3.69
C GLU A 277 -8.65 -2.71 -2.19
N GLN A 278 -8.64 -3.79 -1.40
CA GLN A 278 -8.89 -3.72 0.04
C GLN A 278 -7.83 -2.88 0.77
N ILE A 279 -6.55 -3.05 0.43
CA ILE A 279 -5.46 -2.23 1.00
C ILE A 279 -5.70 -0.76 0.67
N MET A 280 -5.93 -0.44 -0.61
CA MET A 280 -6.07 0.94 -1.05
C MET A 280 -7.27 1.65 -0.44
N TYR A 281 -8.46 1.02 -0.41
CA TYR A 281 -9.65 1.63 0.21
C TYR A 281 -9.60 1.73 1.74
N ASN A 282 -8.61 1.14 2.39
CA ASN A 282 -8.50 1.16 3.85
C ASN A 282 -7.12 1.63 4.31
N ALA A 283 -6.16 0.72 4.58
CA ALA A 283 -4.85 1.06 5.14
C ALA A 283 -3.99 1.94 4.21
N GLY A 284 -4.23 1.91 2.90
CA GLY A 284 -3.52 2.73 1.92
C GLY A 284 -3.89 4.21 2.05
N ILE A 285 -5.13 4.57 1.76
CA ILE A 285 -5.55 5.98 1.78
C ILE A 285 -5.80 6.55 3.18
N SER A 286 -5.96 5.71 4.23
CA SER A 286 -6.07 6.19 5.61
C SER A 286 -4.85 6.99 6.06
N GLY A 287 -3.70 6.79 5.42
CA GLY A 287 -2.49 7.57 5.64
C GLY A 287 -2.64 9.06 5.31
N SER A 288 -3.64 9.46 4.54
CA SER A 288 -3.89 10.87 4.18
C SER A 288 -5.22 11.37 4.73
N ASN A 289 -5.32 12.67 5.02
CA ASN A 289 -6.61 13.30 5.25
C ASN A 289 -7.37 13.52 3.92
N LEU A 290 -8.67 13.82 3.99
CA LEU A 290 -9.51 13.99 2.79
C LEU A 290 -9.05 15.10 1.86
N SER A 291 -8.42 16.16 2.39
CA SER A 291 -7.87 17.26 1.59
C SER A 291 -6.45 16.99 1.04
N LEU A 292 -5.86 15.81 1.29
CA LEU A 292 -4.52 15.40 0.86
C LEU A 292 -3.38 16.34 1.30
N THR A 293 -3.55 17.04 2.42
CA THR A 293 -2.60 18.03 2.93
C THR A 293 -1.92 17.64 4.23
N ARG A 294 -2.36 16.53 4.84
CA ARG A 294 -1.84 16.01 6.11
C ARG A 294 -1.80 14.49 6.09
N TYR A 295 -0.90 13.91 6.86
CA TYR A 295 -0.55 12.50 6.75
C TYR A 295 -0.43 11.82 8.11
N PHE A 296 -0.78 10.53 8.16
CA PHE A 296 -0.36 9.59 9.19
C PHE A 296 0.88 8.82 8.71
N TYR A 297 1.80 8.59 9.62
CA TYR A 297 2.84 7.59 9.45
C TYR A 297 2.28 6.20 9.79
N SER A 298 1.70 6.08 10.99
CA SER A 298 1.10 4.84 11.50
C SER A 298 -0.43 4.88 11.43
N ASN A 299 -1.05 3.73 11.11
CA ASN A 299 -2.49 3.58 10.94
C ASN A 299 -3.07 2.55 11.93
N PRO A 300 -3.38 2.94 13.19
CA PRO A 300 -3.89 2.02 14.19
C PRO A 300 -5.35 1.59 13.91
N LEU A 301 -5.76 0.43 14.44
CA LEU A 301 -7.13 -0.07 14.35
C LEU A 301 -7.98 0.31 15.56
N SER A 302 -7.36 0.84 16.60
CA SER A 302 -8.03 1.36 17.79
C SER A 302 -7.23 2.52 18.36
N TYR A 303 -7.92 3.60 18.70
CA TYR A 303 -7.35 4.79 19.33
C TYR A 303 -8.21 5.22 20.52
N ARG A 304 -7.57 5.67 21.60
CA ARG A 304 -8.24 6.23 22.78
C ARG A 304 -7.57 7.53 23.17
N LYS A 305 -8.32 8.63 23.05
CA LYS A 305 -7.87 10.00 23.31
C LYS A 305 -7.22 10.17 24.69
N GLU A 306 -7.83 9.59 25.72
CA GLU A 306 -7.38 9.73 27.11
C GLU A 306 -6.37 8.64 27.54
N LYS A 307 -6.20 7.59 26.75
CA LYS A 307 -5.39 6.41 27.10
C LYS A 307 -4.27 6.23 26.08
N GLN A 308 -3.43 7.24 25.91
CA GLN A 308 -2.22 7.05 25.13
C GLN A 308 -1.33 6.04 25.86
N ILE A 309 -1.04 4.92 25.20
CA ILE A 309 -0.14 3.90 25.75
C ILE A 309 1.27 4.32 25.39
N PRO A 310 2.12 4.68 26.37
CA PRO A 310 3.53 4.82 26.12
C PRO A 310 4.08 3.45 25.72
N PHE A 311 4.86 3.39 24.67
CA PHE A 311 5.60 2.18 24.36
C PHE A 311 6.72 2.00 25.37
N VAL A 312 6.99 0.77 25.75
CA VAL A 312 8.19 0.44 26.48
C VAL A 312 9.34 0.51 25.50
N VAL A 313 9.95 1.66 25.41
CA VAL A 313 11.19 1.87 24.66
C VAL A 313 12.27 2.31 25.65
N ASN A 314 13.49 1.87 25.40
CA ASN A 314 14.62 2.14 26.27
C ASN A 314 15.34 3.46 25.92
N ASP A 315 14.91 4.17 24.89
CA ASP A 315 15.50 5.40 24.39
C ASP A 315 14.43 6.50 24.23
N GLU A 316 14.66 7.67 24.81
CA GLU A 316 13.79 8.84 24.70
C GLU A 316 13.57 9.28 23.24
N LYS A 317 14.57 9.08 22.38
CA LYS A 317 14.50 9.42 20.96
C LYS A 317 13.52 8.49 20.24
N GLU A 318 13.58 7.19 20.50
CA GLU A 318 12.62 6.22 19.97
C GLU A 318 11.19 6.49 20.50
N LEU A 319 11.06 6.83 21.77
CA LEU A 319 9.79 7.22 22.38
C LEU A 319 9.18 8.45 21.69
N ASN A 320 9.98 9.47 21.45
CA ASN A 320 9.53 10.69 20.76
C ASN A 320 9.08 10.42 19.32
N ILE A 321 9.79 9.57 18.59
CA ILE A 321 9.41 9.16 17.25
C ILE A 321 8.06 8.44 17.27
N GLN A 322 7.89 7.47 18.17
CA GLN A 322 6.62 6.74 18.30
C GLN A 322 5.46 7.64 18.70
N TYR A 323 5.69 8.56 19.60
CA TYR A 323 4.67 9.50 20.05
C TYR A 323 4.23 10.42 18.92
N LYS A 324 5.15 10.92 18.11
CA LYS A 324 4.88 11.71 16.91
C LYS A 324 4.10 10.92 15.86
N HIS A 325 4.43 9.65 15.67
CA HIS A 325 3.82 8.81 14.63
C HIS A 325 2.45 8.23 15.01
N LYS A 326 2.06 8.27 16.28
CA LYS A 326 0.78 7.73 16.79
C LYS A 326 -0.20 8.79 17.26
N SER A 327 -0.10 9.98 16.75
CA SER A 327 -1.06 11.01 17.04
C SER A 327 -2.41 10.67 16.39
N SER A 328 -3.50 11.08 17.06
CA SER A 328 -4.85 11.10 16.48
C SER A 328 -5.00 12.11 15.34
N ARG A 329 -3.97 12.86 15.05
CA ARG A 329 -3.98 13.89 14.03
C ARG A 329 -2.97 13.59 12.95
N ARG A 330 -3.39 13.77 11.72
CA ARG A 330 -2.48 13.78 10.58
C ARG A 330 -1.66 15.07 10.59
N TRP A 331 -0.39 14.95 10.25
CA TRP A 331 0.59 16.03 10.29
C TRP A 331 0.90 16.57 8.90
N HIS A 332 1.33 17.83 8.83
CA HIS A 332 1.82 18.41 7.57
C HIS A 332 3.16 17.81 7.14
N THR A 333 3.99 17.46 8.12
CA THR A 333 5.32 16.89 7.89
C THR A 333 5.77 16.10 9.11
N PHE A 334 6.77 15.23 8.93
CA PHE A 334 7.41 14.42 9.96
C PHE A 334 8.92 14.63 9.88
N ASP A 335 9.66 14.16 10.90
CA ASP A 335 11.12 14.10 10.85
C ASP A 335 11.58 13.08 9.79
N CYS A 336 10.84 11.97 9.62
CA CYS A 336 10.96 11.05 8.50
C CYS A 336 9.82 11.31 7.51
N TRP A 337 10.16 11.68 6.28
CA TRP A 337 9.19 12.17 5.30
C TRP A 337 8.86 11.17 4.19
N CYS A 338 9.19 9.89 4.36
CA CYS A 338 9.00 8.87 3.33
C CYS A 338 7.53 8.64 2.92
N CYS A 339 6.59 8.70 3.88
CA CYS A 339 5.17 8.38 3.63
C CYS A 339 4.41 9.41 2.81
N PRO A 340 4.50 10.74 3.04
CA PRO A 340 3.77 11.73 2.26
C PRO A 340 4.02 11.64 0.75
N PRO A 341 5.26 11.63 0.23
CA PRO A 341 5.49 11.49 -1.21
C PRO A 341 5.14 10.11 -1.75
N GLN A 342 5.23 9.04 -0.92
CA GLN A 342 4.77 7.71 -1.31
C GLN A 342 3.25 7.70 -1.55
N LEU A 343 2.47 8.26 -0.63
CA LEU A 343 1.02 8.43 -0.77
C LEU A 343 0.69 9.29 -2.00
N PHE A 344 1.37 10.42 -2.13
CA PHE A 344 1.14 11.36 -3.23
C PHE A 344 1.36 10.73 -4.60
N ARG A 345 2.53 10.09 -4.84
CA ARG A 345 2.80 9.45 -6.14
C ARG A 345 1.83 8.31 -6.44
N THR A 346 1.43 7.54 -5.42
CA THR A 346 0.50 6.42 -5.59
C THR A 346 -0.89 6.93 -5.96
N MET A 347 -1.39 7.95 -5.26
CA MET A 347 -2.70 8.53 -5.55
C MET A 347 -2.73 9.23 -6.91
N ALA A 348 -1.68 10.00 -7.24
CA ALA A 348 -1.58 10.69 -8.53
C ALA A 348 -1.46 9.69 -9.71
N GLY A 349 -0.79 8.57 -9.49
CA GLY A 349 -0.57 7.52 -10.49
C GLY A 349 -1.58 6.37 -10.46
N ILE A 350 -2.67 6.45 -9.67
CA ILE A 350 -3.60 5.31 -9.45
C ILE A 350 -4.24 4.81 -10.75
N GLY A 351 -4.39 5.67 -11.76
CA GLY A 351 -4.89 5.29 -13.07
C GLY A 351 -4.12 4.16 -13.72
N ARG A 352 -2.82 4.03 -13.42
CA ARG A 352 -1.95 2.94 -13.91
C ARG A 352 -2.32 1.56 -13.32
N TRP A 353 -3.07 1.54 -12.21
CA TRP A 353 -3.58 0.32 -11.59
C TRP A 353 -5.03 0.03 -11.98
N VAL A 354 -5.76 1.05 -12.45
CA VAL A 354 -7.15 0.87 -12.92
C VAL A 354 -7.17 0.04 -14.18
N TYR A 355 -6.29 0.34 -15.12
CA TYR A 355 -6.18 -0.39 -16.37
C TYR A 355 -4.80 -1.03 -16.53
N GLY A 356 -4.80 -2.24 -17.07
CA GLY A 356 -3.63 -2.92 -17.61
C GLY A 356 -3.84 -3.19 -19.10
N GLN A 357 -2.75 -3.41 -19.82
CA GLN A 357 -2.79 -3.75 -21.24
C GLN A 357 -1.67 -4.72 -21.61
N ASN A 358 -1.98 -5.70 -22.43
CA ASN A 358 -1.02 -6.45 -23.21
C ASN A 358 -1.32 -6.28 -24.71
N GLU A 359 -0.70 -7.11 -25.58
CA GLU A 359 -0.78 -6.96 -27.03
C GLU A 359 -2.24 -6.92 -27.56
N ASP A 360 -3.14 -7.70 -27.00
CA ASP A 360 -4.51 -7.89 -27.53
C ASP A 360 -5.63 -7.58 -26.51
N THR A 361 -5.31 -7.42 -25.24
CA THR A 361 -6.29 -7.37 -24.15
C THR A 361 -6.11 -6.14 -23.27
N ILE A 362 -7.22 -5.47 -22.95
CA ILE A 362 -7.29 -4.43 -21.94
C ILE A 362 -7.91 -5.02 -20.67
N TYR A 363 -7.26 -4.84 -19.54
CA TYR A 363 -7.69 -5.29 -18.23
C TYR A 363 -8.28 -4.12 -17.45
N VAL A 364 -9.45 -4.29 -16.87
CA VAL A 364 -10.07 -3.35 -15.92
C VAL A 364 -9.92 -3.95 -14.53
N ASN A 365 -8.94 -3.48 -13.76
CA ASN A 365 -8.54 -4.07 -12.49
C ASN A 365 -9.17 -3.42 -11.27
N LEU A 366 -9.33 -2.07 -11.30
CA LEU A 366 -9.95 -1.29 -10.23
C LEU A 366 -11.08 -0.43 -10.80
N PHE A 367 -11.97 0.05 -9.92
CA PHE A 367 -13.13 0.83 -10.34
C PHE A 367 -13.07 2.24 -9.76
N THR A 368 -12.98 3.23 -10.63
CA THR A 368 -13.08 4.64 -10.31
C THR A 368 -13.47 5.42 -11.56
N LYS A 369 -14.10 6.58 -11.39
CA LYS A 369 -14.44 7.44 -12.53
C LYS A 369 -13.16 7.90 -13.25
N CYS A 370 -12.92 7.40 -14.45
CA CYS A 370 -11.74 7.74 -15.26
C CYS A 370 -11.97 7.39 -16.74
N ASN A 371 -11.04 7.86 -17.58
CA ASN A 371 -10.99 7.53 -19.00
C ASN A 371 -9.70 6.77 -19.29
N TYR A 372 -9.79 5.73 -20.12
CA TYR A 372 -8.64 5.06 -20.73
C TYR A 372 -8.57 5.50 -22.19
N VAL A 373 -7.44 6.02 -22.63
CA VAL A 373 -7.26 6.57 -23.98
C VAL A 373 -5.93 6.09 -24.55
N THR A 374 -5.99 5.44 -25.69
CA THR A 374 -4.83 5.13 -26.56
C THR A 374 -5.11 5.61 -27.98
N GLU A 375 -4.16 5.39 -28.90
CA GLU A 375 -4.36 5.71 -30.30
C GLU A 375 -5.60 5.00 -30.88
N ASP A 376 -5.84 3.74 -30.51
CA ASP A 376 -6.88 2.89 -31.10
C ASP A 376 -8.10 2.65 -30.22
N THR A 377 -8.03 2.95 -28.92
CA THR A 377 -9.08 2.63 -27.96
C THR A 377 -9.37 3.78 -27.02
N GLU A 378 -10.67 4.06 -26.80
CA GLU A 378 -11.16 4.99 -25.78
C GLU A 378 -12.31 4.36 -25.01
N ILE A 379 -12.13 4.25 -23.67
CA ILE A 379 -13.13 3.73 -22.73
C ILE A 379 -13.37 4.77 -21.65
N VAL A 380 -14.64 5.12 -21.43
CA VAL A 380 -15.08 6.03 -20.36
C VAL A 380 -15.70 5.20 -19.25
N MET A 381 -15.08 5.19 -18.06
CA MET A 381 -15.66 4.55 -16.88
C MET A 381 -16.42 5.57 -16.05
N THR A 382 -17.71 5.32 -15.86
CA THR A 382 -18.59 6.13 -15.00
C THR A 382 -19.08 5.28 -13.83
N THR A 383 -18.83 5.75 -12.60
CA THR A 383 -19.24 5.07 -11.37
C THR A 383 -19.17 6.00 -10.18
N LYS A 384 -19.90 5.66 -9.11
CA LYS A 384 -19.71 6.18 -7.74
C LYS A 384 -19.25 5.08 -6.77
N TYR A 385 -18.61 4.08 -7.31
CA TYR A 385 -17.97 3.03 -6.51
C TYR A 385 -16.97 3.64 -5.51
N PRO A 386 -16.93 3.20 -4.23
CA PRO A 386 -17.59 2.04 -3.63
C PRO A 386 -18.94 2.38 -2.95
N TRP A 387 -19.59 3.50 -3.27
CA TRP A 387 -20.85 3.89 -2.65
C TRP A 387 -22.07 3.34 -3.38
N GLU A 388 -22.02 3.27 -4.69
CA GLU A 388 -23.02 2.64 -5.55
C GLU A 388 -22.46 1.37 -6.18
N ASP A 389 -23.35 0.45 -6.53
CA ASP A 389 -23.00 -0.89 -7.01
C ASP A 389 -22.78 -0.97 -8.53
N THR A 390 -23.01 0.13 -9.24
CA THR A 390 -23.03 0.15 -10.71
C THR A 390 -21.77 0.81 -11.28
N ILE A 391 -21.13 0.12 -12.19
CA ILE A 391 -20.00 0.60 -12.99
C ILE A 391 -20.42 0.52 -14.46
N VAL A 392 -20.27 1.60 -15.22
CA VAL A 392 -20.54 1.66 -16.65
C VAL A 392 -19.25 1.92 -17.40
N LEU A 393 -18.96 1.09 -18.39
CA LEU A 393 -17.85 1.25 -19.33
C LEU A 393 -18.42 1.56 -20.70
N ASP A 394 -18.35 2.82 -21.14
CA ASP A 394 -18.77 3.24 -22.48
C ASP A 394 -17.58 3.19 -23.44
N ILE A 395 -17.72 2.45 -24.52
CA ILE A 395 -16.67 2.24 -25.52
C ILE A 395 -16.80 3.32 -26.60
N CYS A 396 -16.07 4.41 -26.42
CA CYS A 396 -16.09 5.55 -27.34
C CYS A 396 -15.33 5.26 -28.63
N LYS A 397 -14.26 4.45 -28.55
CA LYS A 397 -13.45 4.00 -29.70
C LYS A 397 -12.87 2.62 -29.42
N ALA A 398 -13.12 1.66 -30.29
CA ALA A 398 -12.47 0.35 -30.32
C ALA A 398 -12.85 -0.40 -31.60
N GLN A 399 -12.04 -1.37 -32.01
CA GLN A 399 -12.34 -2.27 -33.12
C GLN A 399 -12.04 -3.71 -32.68
N GLN A 400 -13.10 -4.47 -32.31
CA GLN A 400 -12.98 -5.86 -31.87
C GLN A 400 -11.93 -6.02 -30.74
N GLN A 401 -11.93 -5.09 -29.78
CA GLN A 401 -10.99 -5.08 -28.67
C GLN A 401 -11.42 -6.08 -27.60
N LYS A 402 -10.51 -6.93 -27.19
CA LYS A 402 -10.71 -7.84 -26.05
C LYS A 402 -10.57 -7.06 -24.74
N VAL A 403 -11.55 -7.21 -23.85
CA VAL A 403 -11.56 -6.58 -22.52
C VAL A 403 -11.79 -7.64 -21.46
N LYS A 404 -10.97 -7.63 -20.41
CA LYS A 404 -11.14 -8.42 -19.20
C LYS A 404 -11.45 -7.50 -18.03
N ILE A 405 -12.54 -7.78 -17.31
CA ILE A 405 -13.00 -6.98 -16.17
C ILE A 405 -12.92 -7.82 -14.92
N ARG A 406 -12.18 -7.34 -13.91
CA ARG A 406 -12.08 -8.04 -12.62
C ARG A 406 -13.42 -7.98 -11.88
N ILE A 407 -13.95 -9.14 -11.54
CA ILE A 407 -15.12 -9.31 -10.68
C ILE A 407 -14.63 -9.72 -9.29
N PRO A 408 -14.74 -8.85 -8.26
CA PRO A 408 -14.13 -9.11 -6.95
C PRO A 408 -14.82 -10.24 -6.19
N ALA A 409 -14.02 -11.06 -5.48
CA ALA A 409 -14.50 -12.23 -4.75
C ALA A 409 -15.42 -11.90 -3.56
N TRP A 410 -15.38 -10.68 -3.01
CA TRP A 410 -16.30 -10.27 -1.96
C TRP A 410 -17.75 -10.11 -2.44
N CYS A 411 -18.00 -9.94 -3.75
CA CYS A 411 -19.33 -9.76 -4.29
C CYS A 411 -20.01 -11.12 -4.50
N LYS A 412 -21.15 -11.36 -3.82
CA LYS A 412 -21.83 -12.65 -3.85
C LYS A 412 -22.72 -12.87 -5.10
N ASN A 413 -23.22 -11.79 -5.68
CA ASN A 413 -24.18 -11.85 -6.80
C ASN A 413 -23.83 -10.81 -7.87
N PRO A 414 -22.61 -10.86 -8.45
CA PRO A 414 -22.22 -9.93 -9.49
C PRO A 414 -22.97 -10.21 -10.80
N SER A 415 -23.16 -9.16 -11.60
CA SER A 415 -23.69 -9.32 -12.95
C SER A 415 -23.02 -8.37 -13.93
N VAL A 416 -22.95 -8.79 -15.18
CA VAL A 416 -22.51 -7.97 -16.32
C VAL A 416 -23.62 -7.97 -17.36
N ASN A 417 -24.06 -6.78 -17.76
CA ASN A 417 -25.18 -6.59 -18.69
C ASN A 417 -26.47 -7.34 -18.30
N GLY A 418 -26.70 -7.54 -16.99
CA GLY A 418 -27.83 -8.23 -16.42
C GLY A 418 -27.68 -9.76 -16.34
N GLU A 419 -26.59 -10.32 -16.82
CA GLU A 419 -26.27 -11.74 -16.71
C GLU A 419 -25.41 -11.98 -15.47
N SER A 420 -25.71 -13.02 -14.69
CA SER A 420 -24.92 -13.41 -13.52
C SER A 420 -23.56 -13.92 -13.96
N VAL A 421 -22.50 -13.49 -13.25
CA VAL A 421 -21.12 -13.88 -13.51
C VAL A 421 -20.46 -14.36 -12.22
N GLU A 422 -19.37 -15.12 -12.36
CA GLU A 422 -18.56 -15.57 -11.21
C GLU A 422 -17.41 -14.58 -10.92
N PRO A 423 -16.89 -14.55 -9.69
CA PRO A 423 -15.64 -13.84 -9.38
C PRO A 423 -14.47 -14.31 -10.24
N GLY A 424 -13.58 -13.39 -10.59
CA GLY A 424 -12.49 -13.65 -11.51
C GLY A 424 -12.43 -12.59 -12.61
N TYR A 425 -11.87 -12.92 -13.78
CA TYR A 425 -11.97 -12.04 -14.95
C TYR A 425 -13.15 -12.41 -15.84
N TYR A 426 -14.10 -11.48 -16.01
CA TYR A 426 -15.09 -11.54 -17.06
C TYR A 426 -14.47 -11.06 -18.36
N GLU A 427 -14.58 -11.84 -19.43
CA GLU A 427 -13.96 -11.56 -20.72
C GLU A 427 -15.03 -11.27 -21.78
N THR A 428 -14.82 -10.23 -22.57
CA THR A 428 -15.70 -9.88 -23.70
C THR A 428 -14.91 -9.18 -24.81
N ILE A 429 -15.50 -9.11 -25.99
CA ILE A 429 -14.98 -8.34 -27.14
C ILE A 429 -15.92 -7.16 -27.37
N VAL A 430 -15.33 -5.97 -27.52
CA VAL A 430 -16.07 -4.71 -27.66
C VAL A 430 -15.69 -3.96 -28.92
N SER A 431 -16.62 -3.15 -29.40
CA SER A 431 -16.44 -2.21 -30.51
C SER A 431 -17.01 -0.84 -30.16
N THR A 432 -16.68 0.16 -30.95
CA THR A 432 -17.20 1.52 -30.79
C THR A 432 -18.73 1.53 -30.71
N GLY A 433 -19.26 2.16 -29.68
CA GLY A 433 -20.69 2.28 -29.39
C GLY A 433 -21.25 1.22 -28.43
N ASP A 434 -20.45 0.23 -28.05
CA ASP A 434 -20.83 -0.72 -27.00
C ASP A 434 -20.79 -0.06 -25.61
N SER A 435 -21.58 -0.60 -24.68
CA SER A 435 -21.58 -0.23 -23.27
C SER A 435 -21.64 -1.49 -22.41
N ILE A 436 -20.79 -1.57 -21.39
CA ILE A 436 -20.79 -2.69 -20.44
C ILE A 436 -21.25 -2.15 -19.08
N ILE A 437 -22.26 -2.78 -18.51
CA ILE A 437 -22.79 -2.44 -17.19
C ILE A 437 -22.42 -3.56 -16.22
N VAL A 438 -21.52 -3.28 -15.31
CA VAL A 438 -21.14 -4.18 -14.20
C VAL A 438 -21.92 -3.78 -12.97
N LYS A 439 -22.56 -4.76 -12.32
CA LYS A 439 -23.22 -4.57 -11.03
C LYS A 439 -22.57 -5.43 -9.96
N LEU A 440 -22.14 -4.78 -8.90
CA LEU A 440 -21.48 -5.38 -7.73
C LEU A 440 -22.31 -5.09 -6.46
N PRO A 441 -23.42 -5.78 -6.22
CA PRO A 441 -24.27 -5.53 -5.06
C PRO A 441 -23.48 -5.59 -3.74
N MET A 442 -23.59 -4.51 -2.97
CA MET A 442 -22.87 -4.33 -1.70
C MET A 442 -23.85 -4.28 -0.54
N LYS A 443 -23.54 -5.05 0.51
CA LYS A 443 -24.22 -4.97 1.80
C LYS A 443 -23.18 -5.00 2.91
N ALA A 444 -23.48 -4.34 4.01
CA ALA A 444 -22.69 -4.47 5.23
C ALA A 444 -22.76 -5.91 5.76
N VAL A 445 -21.60 -6.45 6.08
CA VAL A 445 -21.44 -7.81 6.65
C VAL A 445 -20.55 -7.75 7.87
N PHE A 446 -20.84 -8.62 8.84
CA PHE A 446 -19.97 -8.81 10.00
C PHE A 446 -18.80 -9.72 9.63
N MET A 447 -17.61 -9.31 10.04
CA MET A 447 -16.37 -10.03 9.85
C MET A 447 -15.83 -10.50 11.19
N GLN A 448 -15.34 -11.72 11.24
CA GLN A 448 -14.71 -12.33 12.41
C GLN A 448 -13.27 -12.70 12.07
N ALA A 449 -12.34 -12.44 12.98
CA ALA A 449 -10.96 -12.85 12.84
C ALA A 449 -10.77 -14.36 13.13
N ASN A 450 -9.67 -14.92 12.61
CA ASN A 450 -9.24 -16.25 13.02
C ASN A 450 -9.05 -16.31 14.56
N PRO A 451 -9.48 -17.37 15.25
CA PRO A 451 -9.36 -17.48 16.71
C PRO A 451 -7.94 -17.37 17.26
N ASN A 452 -6.92 -17.58 16.42
CA ASN A 452 -5.52 -17.41 16.80
C ASN A 452 -5.13 -15.92 16.96
N VAL A 453 -5.90 -14.99 16.39
CA VAL A 453 -5.75 -13.55 16.65
C VAL A 453 -6.37 -13.25 18.01
N GLU A 454 -5.57 -13.30 19.05
CA GLU A 454 -6.04 -13.27 20.44
C GLU A 454 -6.85 -12.02 20.79
N GLN A 455 -6.45 -10.87 20.25
CA GLN A 455 -7.09 -9.60 20.57
C GLN A 455 -8.48 -9.44 19.94
N ASP A 456 -8.79 -10.19 18.91
CA ASP A 456 -10.06 -10.10 18.19
C ASP A 456 -11.01 -11.28 18.50
N ARG A 457 -10.66 -12.14 19.46
CA ARG A 457 -11.54 -13.22 19.90
C ARG A 457 -12.86 -12.70 20.44
N GLY A 458 -13.96 -13.18 19.88
CA GLY A 458 -15.30 -12.74 20.28
C GLY A 458 -15.64 -11.33 19.82
N MET A 459 -14.85 -10.76 18.92
CA MET A 459 -15.10 -9.46 18.34
C MET A 459 -15.57 -9.57 16.89
N LEU A 460 -16.28 -8.54 16.45
CA LEU A 460 -16.74 -8.35 15.08
C LEU A 460 -16.26 -6.99 14.56
N ALA A 461 -15.88 -6.98 13.29
CA ALA A 461 -15.71 -5.77 12.48
C ALA A 461 -16.81 -5.71 11.42
N VAL A 462 -17.02 -4.53 10.82
CA VAL A 462 -18.02 -4.35 9.78
C VAL A 462 -17.34 -3.99 8.45
N LYS A 463 -17.70 -4.70 7.39
CA LYS A 463 -17.22 -4.49 6.03
C LYS A 463 -18.39 -4.29 5.08
N ARG A 464 -18.25 -3.36 4.11
CA ARG A 464 -19.19 -3.18 3.00
C ARG A 464 -18.43 -3.06 1.68
N GLY A 465 -18.63 -4.03 0.79
CA GLY A 465 -17.77 -4.13 -0.40
C GLY A 465 -16.29 -4.19 -0.01
N PRO A 466 -15.41 -3.37 -0.57
CA PRO A 466 -13.98 -3.34 -0.19
C PRO A 466 -13.70 -2.53 1.09
N VAL A 467 -14.66 -1.77 1.61
CA VAL A 467 -14.46 -0.78 2.68
C VAL A 467 -14.70 -1.39 4.06
N ILE A 468 -13.75 -1.18 4.96
CA ILE A 468 -13.85 -1.48 6.40
C ILE A 468 -14.38 -0.24 7.12
N PHE A 469 -15.24 -0.44 8.11
CA PHE A 469 -15.86 0.62 8.89
C PHE A 469 -15.30 0.66 10.32
N CYS A 470 -15.27 1.86 10.89
CA CYS A 470 -14.91 2.10 12.29
C CYS A 470 -15.92 3.04 12.95
N ALA A 471 -16.05 2.94 14.25
CA ALA A 471 -16.79 3.94 15.03
C ALA A 471 -15.84 5.00 15.57
N GLU A 472 -16.26 6.27 15.53
CA GLU A 472 -15.64 7.37 16.26
C GLU A 472 -16.50 7.75 17.47
N GLY A 473 -15.85 8.11 18.58
CA GLY A 473 -16.54 8.53 19.81
C GLY A 473 -17.42 9.76 19.62
N ILE A 474 -17.06 10.64 18.67
CA ILE A 474 -17.86 11.86 18.35
C ILE A 474 -19.25 11.54 17.80
N ASP A 475 -19.45 10.39 17.17
CA ASP A 475 -20.73 9.99 16.56
C ASP A 475 -21.59 9.14 17.50
N ASN A 476 -21.04 8.69 18.63
CA ASN A 476 -21.67 7.70 19.51
C ASN A 476 -21.93 8.27 20.90
N GLU A 477 -23.10 7.96 21.45
CA GLU A 477 -23.56 8.45 22.76
C GLU A 477 -22.71 7.92 23.92
N TYR A 478 -22.26 6.64 23.80
CA TYR A 478 -21.52 5.94 24.85
C TYR A 478 -20.05 5.82 24.48
N LYS A 479 -19.19 5.58 25.47
CA LYS A 479 -17.78 5.26 25.24
C LYS A 479 -17.67 3.99 24.41
N LEU A 480 -16.75 3.99 23.44
CA LEU A 480 -16.59 2.86 22.52
C LEU A 480 -16.26 1.54 23.25
N ASP A 481 -15.58 1.62 24.40
CA ASP A 481 -15.24 0.45 25.23
C ASP A 481 -16.48 -0.17 25.95
N GLU A 482 -17.62 0.49 25.91
CA GLU A 482 -18.90 0.06 26.51
C GLU A 482 -19.90 -0.48 25.48
N LEU A 483 -19.51 -0.48 24.20
CA LEU A 483 -20.36 -0.88 23.09
C LEU A 483 -20.07 -2.31 22.64
N TYR A 484 -21.13 -3.05 22.34
CA TYR A 484 -21.12 -4.43 21.87
C TYR A 484 -21.98 -4.55 20.62
N ILE A 485 -21.51 -5.24 19.59
CA ILE A 485 -22.29 -5.50 18.37
C ILE A 485 -23.33 -6.59 18.64
N ASN A 486 -24.58 -6.34 18.24
CA ASN A 486 -25.61 -7.36 18.16
C ASN A 486 -25.73 -7.91 16.72
N PRO A 487 -25.16 -9.07 16.41
CA PRO A 487 -25.13 -9.59 15.04
C PRO A 487 -26.50 -10.09 14.54
N SER A 488 -27.49 -10.21 15.43
CA SER A 488 -28.85 -10.63 15.06
C SER A 488 -29.71 -9.50 14.49
N GLY A 489 -29.26 -8.24 14.63
CA GLY A 489 -29.98 -7.09 14.11
C GLY A 489 -29.54 -6.72 12.69
N GLU A 490 -30.39 -5.98 11.99
CA GLU A 490 -30.11 -5.49 10.64
C GLU A 490 -29.29 -4.20 10.66
N VAL A 491 -28.17 -4.16 9.92
CA VAL A 491 -27.38 -2.95 9.72
C VAL A 491 -28.10 -2.04 8.72
N LYS A 492 -28.34 -0.78 9.11
CA LYS A 492 -28.89 0.22 8.21
C LYS A 492 -27.76 0.98 7.53
N GLU A 493 -27.89 1.19 6.23
CA GLU A 493 -26.92 1.91 5.39
C GLU A 493 -27.54 3.20 4.90
N LYS A 494 -26.80 4.31 5.03
CA LYS A 494 -27.27 5.62 4.54
C LYS A 494 -26.11 6.38 3.93
N TYR A 495 -26.21 6.73 2.64
CA TYR A 495 -25.28 7.69 2.05
C TYR A 495 -25.57 9.10 2.59
N ASP A 496 -24.57 9.78 3.10
CA ASP A 496 -24.65 11.14 3.58
C ASP A 496 -23.66 12.03 2.79
N GLU A 497 -24.21 12.84 1.90
CA GLU A 497 -23.45 13.71 1.00
C GLU A 497 -22.65 14.79 1.72
N LYS A 498 -23.05 15.17 2.93
CA LYS A 498 -22.43 16.24 3.72
C LYS A 498 -21.39 15.74 4.72
N LEU A 499 -21.44 14.46 5.03
CA LEU A 499 -20.51 13.86 5.98
C LEU A 499 -19.22 13.46 5.25
N LEU A 500 -18.06 14.03 5.66
CA LEU A 500 -16.72 13.61 5.19
C LEU A 500 -16.61 13.57 3.66
N ASP A 501 -17.13 14.60 2.99
CA ASP A 501 -17.18 14.74 1.52
C ASP A 501 -18.01 13.68 0.78
N GLY A 502 -18.95 13.04 1.48
CA GLY A 502 -19.87 12.05 0.95
C GLY A 502 -19.42 10.61 1.23
N VAL A 503 -20.03 9.99 2.22
CA VAL A 503 -19.75 8.61 2.63
C VAL A 503 -21.04 7.85 2.95
N VAL A 504 -20.96 6.52 2.92
CA VAL A 504 -21.98 5.68 3.54
C VAL A 504 -21.74 5.66 5.05
N LEU A 505 -22.76 6.04 5.82
CA LEU A 505 -22.84 5.86 7.27
C LEU A 505 -23.54 4.54 7.55
N LEU A 506 -23.01 3.73 8.47
CA LEU A 506 -23.67 2.54 8.97
C LEU A 506 -24.25 2.78 10.37
N GLU A 507 -25.48 2.36 10.57
CA GLU A 507 -26.12 2.23 11.87
C GLU A 507 -26.17 0.74 12.23
N VAL A 508 -25.25 0.32 13.09
CA VAL A 508 -25.04 -1.07 13.48
C VAL A 508 -25.80 -1.34 14.77
N PRO A 509 -26.68 -2.35 14.83
CA PRO A 509 -27.35 -2.74 16.06
C PRO A 509 -26.36 -3.13 17.15
N GLY A 510 -26.52 -2.60 18.35
CA GLY A 510 -25.60 -2.83 19.45
C GLY A 510 -26.28 -2.86 20.80
N LYS A 511 -25.46 -3.17 21.78
CA LYS A 511 -25.79 -3.11 23.21
C LYS A 511 -24.80 -2.20 23.91
N TYR A 512 -25.29 -1.47 24.87
CA TYR A 512 -24.49 -0.70 25.82
C TYR A 512 -24.38 -1.49 27.12
N ARG A 513 -23.15 -1.63 27.64
CA ARG A 513 -22.87 -2.21 28.96
C ARG A 513 -21.97 -1.26 29.73
N LYS A 514 -22.47 -0.69 30.83
CA LYS A 514 -21.71 0.27 31.65
C LYS A 514 -20.46 -0.40 32.24
N GLN A 515 -19.30 0.18 32.05
CA GLN A 515 -18.07 -0.26 32.70
C GLN A 515 -18.10 0.03 34.22
N GLN A 516 -17.48 -0.88 35.01
CA GLN A 516 -17.23 -0.68 36.40
C GLN A 516 -15.87 -0.03 36.63
N GLU A 517 -15.75 0.75 37.73
CA GLU A 517 -14.44 1.38 38.06
C GLU A 517 -13.43 0.38 38.62
N GLN A 518 -13.88 -0.75 39.16
CA GLN A 518 -13.05 -1.80 39.73
C GLN A 518 -12.32 -2.56 38.62
N LEU A 519 -11.05 -2.93 38.88
CA LEU A 519 -10.26 -3.73 37.94
C LEU A 519 -10.86 -5.14 37.74
N TYR A 520 -11.35 -5.77 38.82
CA TYR A 520 -12.01 -7.07 38.79
C TYR A 520 -13.32 -6.96 39.59
N TYR A 521 -14.42 -7.45 39.04
CA TYR A 521 -15.74 -7.45 39.67
C TYR A 521 -16.53 -8.68 39.24
N GLU A 522 -17.53 -9.04 40.04
CA GLU A 522 -18.44 -10.12 39.66
C GLU A 522 -19.18 -9.76 38.38
N TYR A 523 -19.29 -10.75 37.48
CA TYR A 523 -20.01 -10.55 36.23
C TYR A 523 -21.45 -10.14 36.49
N GLN A 524 -21.83 -8.96 36.03
CA GLN A 524 -23.16 -8.40 36.13
C GLN A 524 -23.72 -8.17 34.73
N PHE A 525 -24.92 -8.66 34.50
CA PHE A 525 -25.57 -8.54 33.20
C PHE A 525 -26.61 -7.41 33.26
N ALA A 526 -26.22 -6.21 32.94
CA ALA A 526 -27.11 -5.08 32.71
C ALA A 526 -26.74 -4.43 31.37
N GLU A 527 -27.64 -4.55 30.41
CA GLU A 527 -27.45 -3.98 29.09
C GLU A 527 -28.70 -3.28 28.58
N SER A 528 -28.52 -2.34 27.68
CA SER A 528 -29.60 -1.69 26.92
C SER A 528 -29.31 -1.69 25.45
N ASP A 529 -30.35 -1.66 24.63
CA ASP A 529 -30.23 -1.52 23.19
C ASP A 529 -29.65 -0.15 22.81
N THR A 530 -28.77 -0.14 21.85
CA THR A 530 -28.20 1.08 21.27
C THR A 530 -27.89 0.87 19.78
N THR A 531 -27.49 1.94 19.14
CA THR A 531 -27.02 1.92 17.75
C THR A 531 -25.58 2.43 17.72
N ILE A 532 -24.69 1.67 17.10
CA ILE A 532 -23.30 2.05 16.87
C ILE A 532 -23.20 2.68 15.48
N LYS A 533 -22.88 3.96 15.42
CA LYS A 533 -22.64 4.65 14.15
C LYS A 533 -21.21 4.43 13.71
N MET A 534 -21.05 3.99 12.46
CA MET A 534 -19.75 3.70 11.88
C MET A 534 -19.56 4.41 10.53
N ILE A 535 -18.35 4.93 10.33
CA ILE A 535 -17.89 5.59 9.10
C ILE A 535 -16.80 4.74 8.44
N PRO A 536 -16.47 4.97 7.16
CA PRO A 536 -15.32 4.32 6.53
C PRO A 536 -14.03 4.57 7.31
N TYR A 537 -13.27 3.50 7.55
CA TYR A 537 -12.03 3.57 8.33
C TYR A 537 -11.03 4.60 7.76
N TYR A 538 -10.87 4.69 6.45
CA TYR A 538 -9.94 5.65 5.87
C TYR A 538 -10.27 7.12 6.22
N ALA A 539 -11.52 7.41 6.56
CA ALA A 539 -12.01 8.76 6.83
C ALA A 539 -11.94 9.18 8.30
N TRP A 540 -11.52 8.29 9.22
CA TRP A 540 -11.39 8.64 10.63
C TRP A 540 -10.36 9.77 10.86
N ALA A 541 -10.49 10.47 11.98
CA ALA A 541 -9.62 11.61 12.37
C ALA A 541 -9.56 12.77 11.36
N ASN A 542 -10.60 12.95 10.55
CA ASN A 542 -10.78 14.14 9.72
C ASN A 542 -11.62 15.24 10.38
N ARG A 543 -12.16 14.96 11.57
CA ARG A 543 -12.97 15.87 12.39
C ARG A 543 -12.28 16.16 13.73
N GLU A 544 -13.03 16.40 14.77
CA GLU A 544 -12.51 16.59 16.12
C GLU A 544 -11.87 15.31 16.65
N GLU A 545 -10.85 15.46 17.49
CA GLU A 545 -10.17 14.34 18.11
C GLU A 545 -11.11 13.54 19.02
N SER A 546 -11.27 12.27 18.73
CA SER A 546 -12.10 11.34 19.50
C SER A 546 -11.51 9.93 19.52
N ASP A 547 -12.07 9.05 20.35
CA ASP A 547 -11.77 7.63 20.29
C ASP A 547 -12.14 7.04 18.94
N MET A 548 -11.47 5.97 18.53
CA MET A 548 -11.80 5.21 17.33
C MET A 548 -11.65 3.70 17.60
N SER A 549 -12.51 2.89 17.00
CA SER A 549 -12.38 1.42 17.01
C SER A 549 -12.97 0.79 15.75
N ILE A 550 -12.29 -0.24 15.23
CA ILE A 550 -12.80 -1.11 14.17
C ILE A 550 -13.51 -2.32 14.78
N TRP A 551 -12.89 -2.95 15.78
CA TRP A 551 -13.36 -4.18 16.39
C TRP A 551 -14.18 -3.90 17.64
N PHE A 552 -15.31 -4.60 17.79
CA PHE A 552 -16.19 -4.54 18.93
C PHE A 552 -16.56 -5.94 19.41
N PRO A 553 -16.63 -6.18 20.73
CA PRO A 553 -17.13 -7.44 21.24
C PRO A 553 -18.58 -7.67 20.79
N MET A 554 -18.95 -8.92 20.56
CA MET A 554 -20.33 -9.31 20.28
C MET A 554 -21.09 -9.65 21.57
N VAL A 555 -22.42 -9.46 21.55
CA VAL A 555 -23.30 -9.92 22.64
C VAL A 555 -23.61 -11.40 22.53
#